data_485394fac2c36a3bdbf5a79f22b09238
#
_entry.id   485394fac2c36a3bdbf5a79f22b09238
#
_cell.length_a   1.000
_cell.length_b   1.000
_cell.length_c   1.000
_cell.angle_alpha   90.00
_cell.angle_beta   90.00
_cell.angle_gamma   90.00
#
_symmetry.space_group_name_H-M   'P 1'
#
loop_
_entity.id
_entity.type
_entity.pdbx_description
1 polymer ?
#
loop_
_entity_poly.entity_id
_entity_poly.type
_entity_poly.pdbx_seq_one_letter_code
_entity_poly.pdbx_strand_id
1 'polypeptide(L)'
;MKRISLFLLLFLLLKATAVYSQGGDPEANLRIVPISPNAASLGTYGLIPTDNYVGQANLTIPIYEIDLDGKKFPIALSYHTDGTRVAQEATWAGLGWTLQAGGCVIRQVQDMDDFTARGCYNLTDAPWLTNPRFEVTDQNMERYMGYFRGDYDAEPDMFYFNAGGHSGSMFFNVLKNNRQTNAVPTIQTQEEVVKMVYNTSSNVWTMTDLEGYVYSFSKKETTYYFLNTIEFFQPDITRSHIFPYNKEPQVVTAWMLDSVTSPNGGTILFDYKKETIFTPISTTEDVISLSEVVAGEITSQSPQYFKNKFNYNYTYSKIEQWTLSKISFEGGTVEFNTTDREDIESAESGKKVQKLSSIKVSDAAGNVIKTTMLEYKYLLSGAATTTNGYDDRLLLSKVYDVAGSKKSNVYTMDYNMGKLPPKRSLSVDAWGFYNGASPMTTSLKISPSIYWSESIRPSGKTS
;
A
#
# COMPACT_ATOMS: atom_id res chain seq x y z
N MET A 1 -21.03 57.42 -14.51
CA MET A 1 -21.26 55.95 -14.78
C MET A 1 -19.99 55.17 -15.08
N LYS A 2 -19.01 55.66 -15.86
CA LYS A 2 -17.78 54.88 -16.14
C LYS A 2 -16.84 54.59 -14.92
N ARG A 3 -16.84 55.44 -13.89
CA ARG A 3 -15.97 55.24 -12.71
C ARG A 3 -16.50 54.21 -11.72
N ILE A 4 -17.83 54.02 -11.64
CA ILE A 4 -18.46 53.00 -10.78
C ILE A 4 -18.25 51.61 -11.34
N SER A 5 -18.27 51.47 -12.68
CA SER A 5 -18.02 50.19 -13.34
C SER A 5 -16.58 49.72 -13.17
N LEU A 6 -15.60 50.65 -13.15
CA LEU A 6 -14.20 50.32 -12.92
C LEU A 6 -13.92 49.83 -11.47
N PHE A 7 -14.58 50.46 -10.49
CA PHE A 7 -14.49 50.06 -9.07
C PHE A 7 -15.13 48.70 -8.82
N LEU A 8 -16.26 48.38 -9.47
CA LEU A 8 -16.90 47.08 -9.38
C LEU A 8 -16.04 45.98 -10.04
N LEU A 9 -15.39 46.29 -11.16
CA LEU A 9 -14.49 45.38 -11.83
C LEU A 9 -13.22 45.14 -11.03
N LEU A 10 -12.67 46.17 -10.38
CA LEU A 10 -11.51 46.06 -9.49
C LEU A 10 -11.86 45.26 -8.21
N PHE A 11 -13.08 45.43 -7.68
CA PHE A 11 -13.56 44.68 -6.52
C PHE A 11 -13.83 43.19 -6.84
N LEU A 12 -14.30 42.92 -8.06
CA LEU A 12 -14.44 41.54 -8.58
C LEU A 12 -13.07 40.87 -8.82
N LEU A 13 -12.10 41.63 -9.34
CA LEU A 13 -10.72 41.14 -9.50
C LEU A 13 -10.02 40.91 -8.16
N LEU A 14 -10.23 41.77 -7.15
CA LEU A 14 -9.71 41.57 -5.79
C LEU A 14 -10.38 40.37 -5.08
N LYS A 15 -11.64 40.09 -5.37
CA LYS A 15 -12.31 38.88 -4.88
C LYS A 15 -11.79 37.61 -5.57
N ALA A 16 -11.38 37.72 -6.83
CA ALA A 16 -10.81 36.58 -7.58
C ALA A 16 -9.39 36.22 -7.16
N THR A 17 -8.65 37.15 -6.54
CA THR A 17 -7.30 36.85 -6.01
C THR A 17 -7.30 36.46 -4.52
N ALA A 18 -8.46 36.59 -3.83
CA ALA A 18 -8.61 36.17 -2.43
C ALA A 18 -9.06 34.71 -2.35
N VAL A 19 -8.70 33.91 -3.34
CA VAL A 19 -9.11 32.52 -3.31
C VAL A 19 -8.01 31.61 -3.68
N TYR A 20 -8.09 30.60 -2.90
CA TYR A 20 -7.44 29.32 -3.07
C TYR A 20 -5.95 29.32 -2.73
N SER A 21 -5.60 29.71 -1.53
CA SER A 21 -5.01 28.71 -0.71
C SER A 21 -6.09 27.62 -0.60
N GLN A 22 -6.10 26.69 -1.51
CA GLN A 22 -6.57 25.37 -1.19
C GLN A 22 -5.65 24.90 -0.06
N GLY A 23 -6.08 25.11 1.17
CA GLY A 23 -5.85 24.13 2.17
C GLY A 23 -6.52 22.88 1.59
N GLY A 24 -5.81 22.13 0.79
CA GLY A 24 -6.17 20.75 0.51
C GLY A 24 -6.41 20.18 1.89
N ASP A 25 -7.54 19.52 2.08
CA ASP A 25 -7.85 18.88 3.34
C ASP A 25 -6.58 18.10 3.74
N PRO A 26 -5.90 18.45 4.84
CA PRO A 26 -4.71 17.71 5.28
C PRO A 26 -5.03 16.23 5.45
N GLU A 27 -6.31 15.90 5.67
CA GLU A 27 -6.79 14.54 5.73
C GLU A 27 -6.82 13.83 4.36
N ALA A 28 -7.07 14.55 3.25
CA ALA A 28 -7.14 13.93 1.92
C ALA A 28 -5.79 13.34 1.49
N ASN A 29 -4.69 14.02 1.80
CA ASN A 29 -3.33 13.52 1.50
C ASN A 29 -2.86 12.41 2.45
N LEU A 30 -3.59 12.15 3.54
CA LEU A 30 -3.24 11.18 4.58
C LEU A 30 -4.04 9.87 4.48
N ARG A 31 -4.99 9.80 3.57
CA ARG A 31 -5.85 8.62 3.37
C ARG A 31 -5.21 7.54 2.48
N ILE A 32 -3.88 7.48 2.39
CA ILE A 32 -3.21 6.36 1.73
C ILE A 32 -3.36 5.15 2.64
N VAL A 33 -4.25 4.24 2.26
CA VAL A 33 -4.40 2.95 2.92
C VAL A 33 -3.24 2.05 2.49
N PRO A 34 -2.32 1.70 3.40
CA PRO A 34 -1.17 0.90 3.03
C PRO A 34 -1.58 -0.54 2.74
N ILE A 35 -0.92 -1.10 1.73
CA ILE A 35 -1.01 -2.50 1.32
C ILE A 35 0.20 -3.22 1.94
N SER A 36 0.09 -4.53 2.23
CA SER A 36 1.25 -5.26 2.73
C SER A 36 2.42 -5.22 1.75
N PRO A 37 3.67 -5.24 2.24
CA PRO A 37 4.85 -5.26 1.38
C PRO A 37 4.81 -6.42 0.37
N ASN A 38 4.27 -7.56 0.75
CA ASN A 38 4.17 -8.74 -0.09
C ASN A 38 3.15 -8.52 -1.23
N ALA A 39 1.95 -8.03 -0.93
CA ALA A 39 0.93 -7.76 -1.93
C ALA A 39 1.34 -6.61 -2.86
N ALA A 40 1.88 -5.52 -2.29
CA ALA A 40 2.35 -4.37 -3.05
C ALA A 40 3.44 -4.77 -4.06
N SER A 41 4.40 -5.60 -3.67
CA SER A 41 5.47 -6.04 -4.55
C SER A 41 4.98 -6.91 -5.70
N LEU A 42 4.04 -7.81 -5.45
CA LEU A 42 3.40 -8.63 -6.49
C LEU A 42 2.61 -7.78 -7.49
N GLY A 43 1.89 -6.77 -7.00
CA GLY A 43 1.14 -5.85 -7.86
C GLY A 43 2.07 -4.97 -8.70
N THR A 44 3.11 -4.40 -8.09
CA THR A 44 4.07 -3.53 -8.78
C THR A 44 4.82 -4.28 -9.88
N TYR A 45 5.19 -5.54 -9.66
CA TYR A 45 5.88 -6.35 -10.67
C TYR A 45 5.07 -6.47 -11.98
N GLY A 46 3.77 -6.59 -11.88
CA GLY A 46 2.89 -6.68 -13.04
C GLY A 46 2.72 -5.36 -13.81
N LEU A 47 2.92 -4.22 -13.14
CA LEU A 47 2.67 -2.89 -13.71
C LEU A 47 3.88 -2.26 -14.37
N ILE A 48 5.09 -2.61 -13.91
CA ILE A 48 6.34 -2.03 -14.42
C ILE A 48 7.11 -3.16 -15.11
N PRO A 49 6.90 -3.37 -16.41
CA PRO A 49 7.79 -4.24 -17.17
C PRO A 49 9.19 -3.63 -17.05
N THR A 50 10.16 -4.46 -16.69
CA THR A 50 11.57 -4.08 -16.65
C THR A 50 11.99 -3.70 -18.05
N ASP A 51 12.03 -2.39 -18.33
CA ASP A 51 12.28 -1.88 -19.67
C ASP A 51 13.69 -1.29 -19.74
N ASN A 52 14.38 -1.58 -20.84
CA ASN A 52 15.63 -0.93 -21.21
C ASN A 52 15.52 0.60 -21.28
N TYR A 53 14.30 1.13 -21.41
CA TYR A 53 14.01 2.56 -21.48
C TYR A 53 14.30 3.30 -20.15
N VAL A 54 14.02 2.67 -19.02
CA VAL A 54 14.30 3.24 -17.68
C VAL A 54 15.62 2.74 -17.09
N GLY A 55 16.36 1.90 -17.80
CA GLY A 55 17.68 1.40 -17.35
C GLY A 55 17.62 0.44 -16.17
N GLN A 56 16.48 -0.18 -15.91
CA GLN A 56 16.33 -1.18 -14.84
C GLN A 56 16.82 -2.54 -15.31
N ALA A 57 17.64 -3.18 -14.49
CA ALA A 57 18.06 -4.54 -14.74
C ALA A 57 16.98 -5.53 -14.30
N ASN A 58 16.63 -6.47 -15.18
CA ASN A 58 15.78 -7.60 -14.83
C ASN A 58 16.66 -8.71 -14.24
N LEU A 59 16.68 -8.83 -12.92
CA LEU A 59 17.37 -9.89 -12.22
C LEU A 59 16.35 -10.90 -11.70
N THR A 60 16.27 -12.05 -12.35
CA THR A 60 15.36 -13.13 -11.99
C THR A 60 16.12 -14.41 -11.70
N ILE A 61 15.86 -15.05 -10.55
CA ILE A 61 16.38 -16.35 -10.17
C ILE A 61 15.25 -17.37 -10.32
N PRO A 62 15.28 -18.22 -11.36
CA PRO A 62 14.26 -19.24 -11.56
C PRO A 62 14.41 -20.35 -10.52
N ILE A 63 13.30 -20.79 -9.94
CA ILE A 63 13.27 -21.84 -8.92
C ILE A 63 12.60 -23.08 -9.46
N TYR A 64 11.38 -22.98 -9.93
CA TYR A 64 10.60 -24.09 -10.47
C TYR A 64 9.57 -23.60 -11.47
N GLU A 65 9.04 -24.48 -12.30
CA GLU A 65 7.97 -24.19 -13.24
C GLU A 65 6.91 -25.28 -13.15
N ILE A 66 5.69 -24.90 -12.86
CA ILE A 66 4.53 -25.79 -12.84
C ILE A 66 3.91 -25.81 -14.23
N ASP A 67 3.69 -26.99 -14.77
CA ASP A 67 2.92 -27.20 -16.00
C ASP A 67 1.48 -27.54 -15.65
N LEU A 68 0.53 -26.77 -16.17
CA LEU A 68 -0.88 -27.06 -16.07
C LEU A 68 -1.47 -27.12 -17.49
N ASP A 69 -1.66 -28.31 -17.99
CA ASP A 69 -2.23 -28.56 -19.32
C ASP A 69 -1.54 -27.78 -20.46
N GLY A 70 -0.20 -27.65 -20.37
CA GLY A 70 0.63 -26.97 -21.36
C GLY A 70 0.93 -25.49 -21.06
N LYS A 71 0.21 -24.86 -20.14
CA LYS A 71 0.53 -23.51 -19.66
C LYS A 71 1.51 -23.57 -18.51
N LYS A 72 2.56 -22.74 -18.59
CA LYS A 72 3.64 -22.70 -17.63
C LYS A 72 3.40 -21.63 -16.57
N PHE A 73 3.55 -22.02 -15.30
CA PHE A 73 3.45 -21.13 -14.15
C PHE A 73 4.80 -21.08 -13.43
N PRO A 74 5.63 -20.04 -13.69
CA PRO A 74 6.96 -19.94 -13.13
C PRO A 74 6.90 -19.60 -11.63
N ILE A 75 7.81 -20.21 -10.87
CA ILE A 75 8.15 -19.82 -9.51
C ILE A 75 9.57 -19.28 -9.54
N ALA A 76 9.74 -18.00 -9.22
CA ALA A 76 11.00 -17.30 -9.31
C ALA A 76 11.15 -16.21 -8.27
N LEU A 77 12.38 -15.81 -7.96
CA LEU A 77 12.67 -14.58 -7.22
C LEU A 77 13.08 -13.51 -8.21
N SER A 78 12.47 -12.35 -8.12
CA SER A 78 12.76 -11.19 -8.94
C SER A 78 13.21 -10.02 -8.11
N TYR A 79 14.20 -9.27 -8.57
CA TYR A 79 14.74 -8.08 -7.90
C TYR A 79 14.42 -6.81 -8.66
N HIS A 80 13.85 -5.83 -7.96
CA HIS A 80 13.60 -4.49 -8.49
C HIS A 80 14.78 -3.57 -8.21
N THR A 81 15.32 -2.97 -9.27
CA THR A 81 16.54 -2.14 -9.24
C THR A 81 16.25 -0.64 -9.19
N ASP A 82 15.06 -0.20 -8.80
CA ASP A 82 14.66 1.21 -8.74
C ASP A 82 15.22 1.99 -7.53
N GLY A 83 16.18 1.39 -6.82
CA GLY A 83 16.79 1.96 -5.61
C GLY A 83 15.99 1.65 -4.35
N THR A 84 16.51 2.09 -3.20
CA THR A 84 15.88 1.87 -1.88
C THR A 84 15.39 3.18 -1.31
N ARG A 85 14.06 3.31 -1.14
CA ARG A 85 13.47 4.45 -0.44
C ARG A 85 13.62 4.31 1.06
N VAL A 86 13.69 5.44 1.78
CA VAL A 86 13.92 5.42 3.23
C VAL A 86 12.82 4.66 3.99
N ALA A 87 11.56 4.87 3.62
CA ALA A 87 10.41 4.21 4.26
C ALA A 87 10.09 2.82 3.67
N GLN A 88 10.88 2.32 2.72
CA GLN A 88 10.59 1.06 2.05
C GLN A 88 10.73 -0.14 2.99
N GLU A 89 9.67 -0.94 3.07
CA GLU A 89 9.65 -2.19 3.80
C GLU A 89 10.11 -3.36 2.93
N ALA A 90 10.83 -4.28 3.55
CA ALA A 90 11.22 -5.52 2.90
C ALA A 90 10.02 -6.47 2.79
N THR A 91 9.89 -7.16 1.65
CA THR A 91 9.00 -8.31 1.54
C THR A 91 9.51 -9.47 2.41
N TRP A 92 8.78 -10.55 2.49
CA TRP A 92 9.25 -11.76 3.17
C TRP A 92 10.43 -12.46 2.46
N ALA A 93 10.70 -12.09 1.20
CA ALA A 93 11.87 -12.54 0.43
C ALA A 93 13.07 -11.59 0.51
N GLY A 94 12.93 -10.42 1.19
CA GLY A 94 13.97 -9.41 1.35
C GLY A 94 13.68 -8.10 0.62
N LEU A 95 14.41 -7.06 0.96
CA LEU A 95 14.26 -5.72 0.39
C LEU A 95 14.55 -5.71 -1.11
N GLY A 96 13.59 -5.21 -1.89
CA GLY A 96 13.64 -5.20 -3.34
C GLY A 96 13.37 -6.56 -4.01
N TRP A 97 13.31 -7.66 -3.24
CA TRP A 97 13.02 -8.99 -3.76
C TRP A 97 11.54 -9.33 -3.68
N THR A 98 11.02 -9.93 -4.73
CA THR A 98 9.65 -10.43 -4.82
C THR A 98 9.66 -11.90 -5.19
N LEU A 99 8.94 -12.73 -4.44
CA LEU A 99 8.67 -14.10 -4.86
C LEU A 99 7.52 -14.10 -5.85
N GLN A 100 7.80 -14.46 -7.09
CA GLN A 100 6.80 -14.68 -8.13
C GLN A 100 6.32 -16.13 -8.02
N ALA A 101 5.22 -16.30 -7.31
CA ALA A 101 4.53 -17.58 -7.14
C ALA A 101 3.08 -17.29 -6.82
N GLY A 102 2.19 -17.49 -7.79
CA GLY A 102 0.77 -17.16 -7.63
C GLY A 102 0.39 -15.86 -8.31
N GLY A 103 -0.35 -15.01 -7.61
CA GLY A 103 -0.84 -13.74 -8.13
C GLY A 103 -1.71 -13.01 -7.12
N CYS A 104 -2.12 -11.79 -7.45
CA CYS A 104 -3.01 -11.00 -6.62
C CYS A 104 -3.81 -9.98 -7.43
N VAL A 105 -4.89 -9.52 -6.82
CA VAL A 105 -5.54 -8.25 -7.15
C VAL A 105 -5.27 -7.32 -5.97
N ILE A 106 -4.70 -6.14 -6.20
CA ILE A 106 -4.49 -5.13 -5.17
C ILE A 106 -5.40 -3.95 -5.42
N ARG A 107 -5.73 -3.21 -4.37
CA ARG A 107 -6.61 -2.05 -4.40
C ARG A 107 -5.89 -0.84 -3.84
N GLN A 108 -5.85 0.21 -4.60
CA GLN A 108 -5.48 1.53 -4.15
C GLN A 108 -6.76 2.30 -3.87
N VAL A 109 -7.04 2.50 -2.59
CA VAL A 109 -8.20 3.26 -2.15
C VAL A 109 -7.95 4.73 -2.45
N GLN A 110 -8.93 5.36 -3.12
CA GLN A 110 -8.97 6.78 -3.38
C GLN A 110 -10.04 7.38 -2.46
N ASP A 111 -9.60 8.19 -1.51
CA ASP A 111 -10.44 8.81 -0.48
C ASP A 111 -11.18 7.79 0.41
N MET A 112 -12.25 7.16 -0.05
CA MET A 112 -13.10 6.26 0.71
C MET A 112 -13.26 4.92 -0.01
N ASP A 113 -13.55 3.85 0.73
CA ASP A 113 -13.88 2.55 0.14
C ASP A 113 -15.12 2.65 -0.76
N ASP A 114 -14.95 2.42 -2.06
CA ASP A 114 -16.00 2.43 -3.10
C ASP A 114 -17.24 1.63 -2.73
N PHE A 115 -17.08 0.52 -2.00
CA PHE A 115 -18.16 -0.41 -1.68
C PHE A 115 -18.89 -0.07 -0.37
N THR A 116 -18.52 1.01 0.31
CA THR A 116 -19.29 1.52 1.45
C THR A 116 -20.60 2.18 0.97
N ALA A 117 -21.53 2.46 1.88
CA ALA A 117 -22.78 3.11 1.53
C ALA A 117 -22.59 4.53 0.95
N ARG A 118 -21.45 5.16 1.21
CA ARG A 118 -21.08 6.50 0.73
C ARG A 118 -19.95 6.48 -0.29
N GLY A 119 -19.44 5.29 -0.61
CA GLY A 119 -18.38 5.07 -1.57
C GLY A 119 -18.85 5.22 -3.02
N CYS A 120 -17.92 5.55 -3.88
CA CYS A 120 -18.16 5.90 -5.28
C CYS A 120 -18.99 4.85 -6.04
N TYR A 121 -18.75 3.56 -5.83
CA TYR A 121 -19.49 2.47 -6.50
C TYR A 121 -20.98 2.45 -6.12
N ASN A 122 -21.33 2.79 -4.87
CA ASN A 122 -22.68 2.71 -4.35
C ASN A 122 -23.47 4.02 -4.46
N LEU A 123 -22.85 5.14 -4.85
CA LEU A 123 -23.55 6.40 -5.05
C LEU A 123 -24.44 6.35 -6.29
N THR A 124 -25.79 6.41 -6.07
CA THR A 124 -26.78 6.33 -7.16
C THR A 124 -27.02 7.64 -7.88
N ASP A 125 -26.70 8.74 -7.26
CA ASP A 125 -27.24 10.06 -7.55
C ASP A 125 -26.16 11.14 -7.49
N ALA A 126 -24.90 10.79 -7.82
CA ALA A 126 -23.88 11.80 -8.06
C ALA A 126 -24.27 12.66 -9.29
N PRO A 127 -25.01 13.77 -9.10
CA PRO A 127 -25.68 14.45 -10.22
C PRO A 127 -24.67 15.06 -11.18
N TRP A 128 -23.45 15.37 -10.74
CA TRP A 128 -22.40 15.92 -11.59
C TRP A 128 -21.71 14.86 -12.46
N LEU A 129 -21.63 13.60 -12.00
CA LEU A 129 -21.04 12.51 -12.78
C LEU A 129 -21.90 12.19 -14.01
N THR A 130 -23.19 12.50 -13.96
CA THR A 130 -24.15 12.19 -15.00
C THR A 130 -24.63 13.39 -15.79
N ASN A 131 -24.49 14.61 -15.24
CA ASN A 131 -24.99 15.84 -15.88
C ASN A 131 -23.89 16.90 -15.96
N PRO A 132 -23.29 17.15 -17.16
CA PRO A 132 -22.28 18.18 -17.33
C PRO A 132 -22.81 19.60 -17.14
N ARG A 133 -24.13 19.81 -17.03
CA ARG A 133 -24.80 21.09 -16.74
C ARG A 133 -25.41 21.07 -15.35
N PHE A 134 -24.76 20.40 -14.41
CA PHE A 134 -25.25 20.38 -13.03
C PHE A 134 -25.32 21.79 -12.44
N GLU A 135 -26.53 22.19 -12.04
CA GLU A 135 -26.76 23.45 -11.32
C GLU A 135 -26.92 23.16 -9.83
N VAL A 136 -26.15 23.86 -9.01
CA VAL A 136 -26.30 23.80 -7.56
C VAL A 136 -27.57 24.53 -7.18
N THR A 137 -28.52 23.81 -6.62
CA THR A 137 -29.80 24.33 -6.11
C THR A 137 -29.84 24.16 -4.59
N ASP A 138 -30.73 24.88 -3.90
CA ASP A 138 -30.91 24.73 -2.44
C ASP A 138 -31.24 23.28 -2.05
N GLN A 139 -31.89 22.51 -2.92
CA GLN A 139 -32.27 21.12 -2.66
C GLN A 139 -31.08 20.16 -2.72
N ASN A 140 -30.04 20.46 -3.51
CA ASN A 140 -28.88 19.60 -3.67
C ASN A 140 -27.60 20.17 -3.05
N MET A 141 -27.68 21.41 -2.49
CA MET A 141 -26.55 22.10 -1.88
C MET A 141 -25.91 21.29 -0.77
N GLU A 142 -26.70 20.73 0.15
CA GLU A 142 -26.18 19.95 1.27
C GLU A 142 -25.40 18.71 0.80
N ARG A 143 -25.91 18.05 -0.25
CA ARG A 143 -25.21 16.91 -0.84
C ARG A 143 -23.93 17.33 -1.56
N TYR A 144 -23.98 18.44 -2.30
CA TYR A 144 -22.81 19.03 -2.93
C TYR A 144 -21.74 19.39 -1.92
N MET A 145 -22.13 20.05 -0.80
CA MET A 145 -21.23 20.34 0.29
C MET A 145 -20.70 19.07 0.97
N GLY A 146 -21.47 17.99 0.99
CA GLY A 146 -21.05 16.70 1.53
C GLY A 146 -19.85 16.10 0.79
N TYR A 147 -19.77 16.27 -0.51
CA TYR A 147 -18.60 15.84 -1.26
C TYR A 147 -17.36 16.68 -0.93
N PHE A 148 -17.53 18.01 -0.78
CA PHE A 148 -16.42 18.88 -0.36
C PHE A 148 -15.93 18.59 1.05
N ARG A 149 -16.79 18.10 1.93
CA ARG A 149 -16.43 17.69 3.29
C ARG A 149 -15.88 16.27 3.38
N GLY A 150 -15.86 15.52 2.27
CA GLY A 150 -15.49 14.12 2.28
C GLY A 150 -16.55 13.19 2.91
N ASP A 151 -17.82 13.65 3.00
CA ASP A 151 -18.93 12.80 3.45
C ASP A 151 -19.33 11.76 2.41
N TYR A 152 -19.02 12.00 1.15
CA TYR A 152 -19.28 11.15 -0.02
C TYR A 152 -18.04 11.06 -0.90
N ASP A 153 -17.78 9.88 -1.41
CA ASP A 153 -16.68 9.62 -2.32
C ASP A 153 -17.07 9.90 -3.79
N ALA A 154 -16.22 10.64 -4.49
CA ALA A 154 -16.38 10.94 -5.91
C ALA A 154 -15.31 10.29 -6.79
N GLU A 155 -14.31 9.67 -6.21
CA GLU A 155 -13.15 9.12 -6.89
C GLU A 155 -13.17 7.60 -6.85
N PRO A 156 -13.21 6.91 -8.00
CA PRO A 156 -13.22 5.45 -8.02
C PRO A 156 -11.87 4.91 -7.58
N ASP A 157 -11.89 3.84 -6.80
CA ASP A 157 -10.71 3.09 -6.43
C ASP A 157 -10.03 2.48 -7.65
N MET A 158 -8.70 2.44 -7.61
CA MET A 158 -7.90 1.77 -8.61
C MET A 158 -7.54 0.35 -8.18
N PHE A 159 -7.78 -0.60 -9.06
CA PHE A 159 -7.39 -1.99 -8.86
C PHE A 159 -6.31 -2.38 -9.85
N TYR A 160 -5.38 -3.21 -9.38
CA TYR A 160 -4.30 -3.74 -10.21
C TYR A 160 -4.26 -5.26 -10.05
N PHE A 161 -4.14 -5.98 -11.13
CA PHE A 161 -4.06 -7.44 -11.11
C PHE A 161 -2.73 -7.92 -11.71
N ASN A 162 -2.26 -9.05 -11.17
CA ASN A 162 -1.10 -9.76 -11.69
C ASN A 162 -1.26 -11.25 -11.41
N ALA A 163 -1.46 -12.07 -12.43
CA ALA A 163 -1.51 -13.52 -12.34
C ALA A 163 -1.35 -14.19 -13.70
N GLY A 164 -0.70 -15.35 -13.75
CA GLY A 164 -0.59 -16.19 -14.94
C GLY A 164 0.10 -15.54 -16.14
N GLY A 165 0.96 -14.54 -15.92
CA GLY A 165 1.60 -13.75 -16.97
C GLY A 165 0.77 -12.55 -17.45
N HIS A 166 -0.42 -12.35 -16.91
CA HIS A 166 -1.29 -11.20 -17.21
C HIS A 166 -1.22 -10.16 -16.10
N SER A 167 -1.19 -8.89 -16.47
CA SER A 167 -1.20 -7.78 -15.52
C SER A 167 -1.92 -6.56 -16.08
N GLY A 168 -2.47 -5.74 -15.22
CA GLY A 168 -3.15 -4.53 -15.67
C GLY A 168 -3.77 -3.73 -14.54
N SER A 169 -4.31 -2.57 -14.91
CA SER A 169 -5.07 -1.69 -14.04
C SER A 169 -6.53 -1.64 -14.45
N MET A 170 -7.41 -1.47 -13.48
CA MET A 170 -8.86 -1.44 -13.69
C MET A 170 -9.55 -0.61 -12.62
N PHE A 171 -10.75 -0.13 -12.94
CA PHE A 171 -11.61 0.59 -12.01
C PHE A 171 -13.08 0.33 -12.31
N PHE A 172 -13.96 0.62 -11.36
CA PHE A 172 -15.40 0.52 -11.59
C PHE A 172 -15.93 1.85 -12.12
N ASN A 173 -16.35 1.86 -13.38
CA ASN A 173 -16.98 3.04 -13.96
C ASN A 173 -18.41 3.17 -13.42
N VAL A 174 -18.63 4.13 -12.54
CA VAL A 174 -19.89 4.41 -11.86
C VAL A 174 -21.06 4.65 -12.85
N LEU A 175 -20.74 5.25 -14.00
CA LEU A 175 -21.74 5.56 -15.02
C LEU A 175 -22.22 4.33 -15.81
N LYS A 176 -21.41 3.28 -15.85
CA LYS A 176 -21.68 2.04 -16.62
C LYS A 176 -22.11 0.87 -15.76
N ASN A 177 -21.81 0.89 -14.46
CA ASN A 177 -22.05 -0.22 -13.57
C ASN A 177 -23.50 -0.20 -13.04
N ASN A 178 -24.28 -1.18 -13.48
CA ASN A 178 -25.64 -1.40 -13.00
C ASN A 178 -25.70 -2.09 -11.63
N ARG A 179 -24.71 -1.94 -10.77
CA ARG A 179 -24.66 -2.51 -9.41
C ARG A 179 -25.06 -3.97 -9.33
N GLN A 180 -24.52 -4.75 -10.22
CA GLN A 180 -24.78 -6.17 -10.27
C GLN A 180 -23.93 -6.93 -9.25
N THR A 181 -24.43 -8.07 -8.78
CA THR A 181 -23.66 -8.97 -7.92
C THR A 181 -22.33 -9.40 -8.54
N ASN A 182 -22.29 -9.55 -9.87
CA ASN A 182 -21.08 -9.82 -10.64
C ASN A 182 -20.68 -8.56 -11.38
N ALA A 183 -19.92 -7.69 -10.71
CA ALA A 183 -19.46 -6.43 -11.25
C ALA A 183 -18.28 -6.64 -12.22
N VAL A 184 -18.32 -5.97 -13.37
CA VAL A 184 -17.27 -6.02 -14.38
C VAL A 184 -16.57 -4.68 -14.39
N PRO A 185 -15.27 -4.59 -14.02
CA PRO A 185 -14.52 -3.35 -14.06
C PRO A 185 -14.17 -2.94 -15.49
N THR A 186 -13.80 -1.69 -15.66
CA THR A 186 -13.18 -1.18 -16.89
C THR A 186 -11.68 -1.37 -16.78
N ILE A 187 -11.09 -2.18 -17.67
CA ILE A 187 -9.64 -2.38 -17.75
C ILE A 187 -9.03 -1.23 -18.56
N GLN A 188 -7.94 -0.64 -18.05
CA GLN A 188 -7.27 0.52 -18.66
C GLN A 188 -6.08 0.15 -19.55
N THR A 189 -5.51 -1.03 -19.41
CA THR A 189 -4.36 -1.47 -20.19
C THR A 189 -4.74 -1.83 -21.62
N GLN A 190 -3.96 -1.38 -22.59
CA GLN A 190 -4.29 -1.50 -24.04
C GLN A 190 -4.14 -2.91 -24.62
N GLU A 191 -3.40 -3.81 -23.95
CA GLU A 191 -3.01 -5.12 -24.51
C GLU A 191 -3.65 -6.31 -23.81
N GLU A 192 -4.42 -6.07 -22.75
CA GLU A 192 -4.91 -7.18 -21.93
C GLU A 192 -6.25 -7.71 -22.42
N VAL A 193 -6.21 -8.97 -22.81
CA VAL A 193 -7.39 -9.72 -23.24
C VAL A 193 -7.78 -10.71 -22.14
N VAL A 194 -8.11 -10.17 -20.97
CA VAL A 194 -8.64 -10.93 -19.85
C VAL A 194 -10.02 -10.41 -19.47
N LYS A 195 -10.87 -11.31 -18.97
CA LYS A 195 -12.17 -10.96 -18.38
C LYS A 195 -12.04 -10.97 -16.87
N MET A 196 -12.19 -9.80 -16.25
CA MET A 196 -12.26 -9.64 -14.79
C MET A 196 -13.71 -9.52 -14.33
N VAL A 197 -14.06 -10.22 -13.26
CA VAL A 197 -15.39 -10.17 -12.62
C VAL A 197 -15.20 -10.13 -11.12
N TYR A 198 -15.86 -9.19 -10.45
CA TYR A 198 -15.91 -9.10 -9.00
C TYR A 198 -17.30 -9.47 -8.48
N ASN A 199 -17.38 -10.48 -7.65
CA ASN A 199 -18.62 -10.84 -6.98
C ASN A 199 -18.74 -10.04 -5.68
N THR A 200 -19.62 -9.05 -5.66
CA THR A 200 -19.79 -8.12 -4.53
C THR A 200 -20.38 -8.79 -3.28
N SER A 201 -21.08 -9.92 -3.43
CA SER A 201 -21.66 -10.65 -2.29
C SER A 201 -20.65 -11.52 -1.56
N SER A 202 -19.77 -12.20 -2.31
CA SER A 202 -18.70 -13.05 -1.74
C SER A 202 -17.39 -12.33 -1.56
N ASN A 203 -17.25 -11.13 -2.17
CA ASN A 203 -15.99 -10.38 -2.27
C ASN A 203 -14.86 -11.21 -2.88
N VAL A 204 -15.12 -11.83 -4.03
CA VAL A 204 -14.18 -12.69 -4.76
C VAL A 204 -13.98 -12.16 -6.16
N TRP A 205 -12.74 -12.09 -6.59
CA TRP A 205 -12.37 -11.79 -7.98
C TRP A 205 -12.22 -13.08 -8.77
N THR A 206 -12.65 -13.04 -10.03
CA THR A 206 -12.41 -14.09 -11.02
C THR A 206 -11.83 -13.47 -12.26
N MET A 207 -10.70 -13.99 -12.72
CA MET A 207 -10.07 -13.65 -14.00
C MET A 207 -10.22 -14.85 -14.93
N THR A 208 -10.55 -14.60 -16.20
CA THR A 208 -10.53 -15.62 -17.26
C THR A 208 -9.69 -15.07 -18.40
N ASP A 209 -8.67 -15.81 -18.82
CA ASP A 209 -7.83 -15.43 -19.95
C ASP A 209 -8.40 -15.95 -21.29
N LEU A 210 -7.72 -15.60 -22.40
CA LEU A 210 -8.15 -16.03 -23.75
C LEU A 210 -8.06 -17.53 -23.98
N GLU A 211 -7.19 -18.20 -23.24
CA GLU A 211 -6.99 -19.66 -23.34
C GLU A 211 -8.04 -20.41 -22.52
N GLY A 212 -8.86 -19.68 -21.76
CA GLY A 212 -9.96 -20.23 -20.95
C GLY A 212 -9.53 -20.69 -19.56
N TYR A 213 -8.31 -20.36 -19.10
CA TYR A 213 -7.91 -20.58 -17.71
C TYR A 213 -8.66 -19.62 -16.80
N VAL A 214 -9.15 -20.15 -15.68
CA VAL A 214 -9.92 -19.40 -14.68
C VAL A 214 -9.10 -19.27 -13.41
N TYR A 215 -8.90 -18.04 -12.96
CA TYR A 215 -8.14 -17.68 -11.77
C TYR A 215 -9.12 -17.15 -10.71
N SER A 216 -9.08 -17.67 -9.49
CA SER A 216 -9.90 -17.23 -8.37
C SER A 216 -9.05 -16.54 -7.31
N PHE A 217 -9.50 -15.37 -6.82
CA PHE A 217 -8.80 -14.58 -5.79
C PHE A 217 -9.76 -14.36 -4.63
N SER A 218 -9.63 -15.15 -3.57
CA SER A 218 -10.56 -15.14 -2.45
C SER A 218 -9.92 -14.80 -1.10
N LYS A 219 -8.59 -14.90 -0.96
CA LYS A 219 -7.87 -14.63 0.29
C LYS A 219 -7.65 -13.13 0.46
N LYS A 220 -8.45 -12.51 1.31
CA LYS A 220 -8.50 -11.05 1.48
C LYS A 220 -7.49 -10.57 2.50
N GLU A 221 -6.67 -9.63 2.10
CA GLU A 221 -5.87 -8.81 2.99
C GLU A 221 -6.71 -7.64 3.48
N THR A 222 -6.66 -7.38 4.77
CA THR A 222 -7.43 -6.31 5.39
C THR A 222 -6.50 -5.36 6.13
N THR A 223 -6.63 -4.09 5.82
CA THR A 223 -5.88 -3.02 6.48
C THR A 223 -6.78 -2.23 7.40
N TYR A 224 -6.29 -2.00 8.63
CA TYR A 224 -6.82 -1.07 9.63
C TYR A 224 -5.84 0.08 9.74
N TYR A 225 -6.26 1.30 9.53
CA TYR A 225 -5.36 2.46 9.56
C TYR A 225 -5.76 3.47 10.64
N PHE A 226 -4.75 4.12 11.22
CA PHE A 226 -4.86 5.05 12.32
C PHE A 226 -4.07 6.31 12.00
N LEU A 227 -4.66 7.46 12.26
CA LEU A 227 -4.05 8.76 12.05
C LEU A 227 -3.94 9.52 13.37
N ASN A 228 -2.74 10.02 13.68
CA ASN A 228 -2.51 10.95 14.78
C ASN A 228 -1.84 12.22 14.25
N THR A 229 -2.38 13.37 14.58
CA THR A 229 -1.80 14.67 14.24
C THR A 229 -1.29 15.37 15.51
N ILE A 230 -0.07 15.86 15.47
CA ILE A 230 0.52 16.67 16.54
C ILE A 230 0.84 18.04 15.95
N GLU A 231 0.26 19.08 16.53
CA GLU A 231 0.47 20.46 16.13
C GLU A 231 1.48 21.14 17.07
N PHE A 232 2.47 21.80 16.49
CA PHE A 232 3.41 22.66 17.21
C PHE A 232 3.25 24.09 16.77
N PHE A 233 3.15 24.99 17.73
CA PHE A 233 3.14 26.42 17.51
C PHE A 233 4.45 27.00 18.07
N GLN A 234 5.25 27.71 17.24
CA GLN A 234 6.37 28.47 17.80
C GLN A 234 5.88 29.81 18.40
N PRO A 235 6.37 30.24 19.59
CA PRO A 235 7.55 29.69 20.23
C PRO A 235 7.32 28.66 21.31
N ASP A 236 6.33 28.15 21.81
CA ASP A 236 6.37 27.13 22.89
C ASP A 236 5.02 26.47 23.23
N ILE A 237 4.05 26.49 22.33
CA ILE A 237 2.77 25.84 22.61
C ILE A 237 2.67 24.55 21.81
N THR A 238 2.74 23.42 22.49
CA THR A 238 2.46 22.11 21.92
C THR A 238 0.99 21.78 22.16
N ARG A 239 0.23 21.60 21.11
CA ARG A 239 -1.12 21.02 21.19
C ARG A 239 -1.08 19.67 20.50
N SER A 240 -1.35 18.64 21.26
CA SER A 240 -1.55 17.30 20.71
C SER A 240 -3.04 17.11 20.47
N HIS A 241 -3.43 17.00 19.23
CA HIS A 241 -4.75 16.53 18.85
C HIS A 241 -4.61 15.07 18.42
N ILE A 242 -4.92 14.18 19.34
CA ILE A 242 -5.16 12.78 18.97
C ILE A 242 -6.59 12.78 18.45
N PHE A 243 -6.75 12.63 17.15
CA PHE A 243 -8.04 12.31 16.57
C PHE A 243 -8.20 10.79 16.62
N PRO A 244 -8.82 10.22 17.66
CA PRO A 244 -9.26 8.85 17.57
C PRO A 244 -10.37 8.87 16.53
N TYR A 245 -10.10 8.40 15.33
CA TYR A 245 -11.17 7.96 14.48
C TYR A 245 -11.86 6.83 15.24
N ASN A 246 -13.01 7.14 15.85
CA ASN A 246 -13.81 6.23 16.69
C ASN A 246 -14.38 5.03 15.90
N LYS A 247 -14.05 4.90 14.63
CA LYS A 247 -14.29 3.73 13.81
C LYS A 247 -13.00 3.42 13.09
N GLU A 248 -12.36 2.34 13.46
CA GLU A 248 -11.24 1.79 12.70
C GLU A 248 -11.71 1.58 11.27
N PRO A 249 -11.31 2.42 10.29
CA PRO A 249 -11.67 2.16 8.91
C PRO A 249 -10.95 0.88 8.50
N GLN A 250 -11.76 -0.13 8.24
CA GLN A 250 -11.32 -1.43 7.79
C GLN A 250 -11.56 -1.52 6.29
N VAL A 251 -10.50 -1.74 5.52
CA VAL A 251 -10.59 -1.85 4.07
C VAL A 251 -9.90 -3.12 3.59
N VAL A 252 -10.51 -3.81 2.65
CA VAL A 252 -9.84 -4.89 1.93
C VAL A 252 -8.94 -4.28 0.86
N THR A 253 -7.62 -4.50 1.02
CA THR A 253 -6.57 -3.90 0.18
C THR A 253 -5.97 -4.84 -0.85
N ALA A 254 -6.12 -6.16 -0.65
CA ALA A 254 -5.66 -7.14 -1.64
C ALA A 254 -6.46 -8.45 -1.57
N TRP A 255 -6.43 -9.18 -2.67
CA TRP A 255 -6.99 -10.54 -2.82
C TRP A 255 -5.91 -11.42 -3.43
N MET A 256 -5.47 -12.44 -2.71
CA MET A 256 -4.48 -13.40 -3.19
C MET A 256 -5.15 -14.48 -4.03
N LEU A 257 -4.43 -14.96 -5.05
CA LEU A 257 -4.82 -16.08 -5.90
C LEU A 257 -4.92 -17.36 -5.08
N ASP A 258 -6.06 -18.00 -5.04
CA ASP A 258 -6.28 -19.25 -4.32
C ASP A 258 -6.41 -20.46 -5.23
N SER A 259 -6.80 -20.28 -6.50
CA SER A 259 -6.82 -21.38 -7.46
C SER A 259 -6.69 -20.92 -8.91
N VAL A 260 -6.15 -21.83 -9.72
CA VAL A 260 -6.20 -21.75 -11.19
C VAL A 260 -6.81 -23.03 -11.70
N THR A 261 -7.77 -22.92 -12.61
CA THR A 261 -8.42 -24.07 -13.27
C THR A 261 -8.21 -23.96 -14.76
N SER A 262 -7.70 -25.02 -15.37
CA SER A 262 -7.55 -25.11 -16.83
C SER A 262 -8.88 -25.42 -17.52
N PRO A 263 -9.01 -25.18 -18.82
CA PRO A 263 -10.19 -25.61 -19.60
C PRO A 263 -10.46 -27.12 -19.56
N ASN A 264 -9.41 -27.92 -19.34
CA ASN A 264 -9.51 -29.40 -19.27
C ASN A 264 -9.84 -29.91 -17.85
N GLY A 265 -9.93 -29.01 -16.86
CA GLY A 265 -10.27 -29.36 -15.49
C GLY A 265 -9.06 -29.60 -14.57
N GLY A 266 -7.83 -29.48 -15.08
CA GLY A 266 -6.63 -29.46 -14.24
C GLY A 266 -6.66 -28.28 -13.28
N THR A 267 -6.07 -28.42 -12.09
CA THR A 267 -6.09 -27.36 -11.07
C THR A 267 -4.75 -27.13 -10.41
N ILE A 268 -4.46 -25.86 -10.08
CA ILE A 268 -3.44 -25.47 -9.13
C ILE A 268 -4.12 -24.80 -7.95
N LEU A 269 -3.80 -25.23 -6.73
CA LEU A 269 -4.34 -24.67 -5.48
C LEU A 269 -3.24 -23.99 -4.68
N PHE A 270 -3.58 -22.86 -4.07
CA PHE A 270 -2.65 -22.04 -3.29
C PHE A 270 -3.14 -21.94 -1.84
N ASP A 271 -2.33 -22.43 -0.91
CA ASP A 271 -2.58 -22.37 0.53
C ASP A 271 -1.76 -21.26 1.16
N TYR A 272 -2.37 -20.53 2.09
CA TYR A 272 -1.76 -19.40 2.76
C TYR A 272 -1.83 -19.52 4.28
N LYS A 273 -0.89 -18.88 4.96
CA LYS A 273 -0.93 -18.62 6.40
C LYS A 273 -1.24 -17.16 6.64
N LYS A 274 -2.12 -16.88 7.59
CA LYS A 274 -2.47 -15.52 7.99
C LYS A 274 -1.47 -15.02 9.02
N GLU A 275 -1.04 -13.78 8.86
CA GLU A 275 -0.20 -13.05 9.79
C GLU A 275 -0.77 -11.64 9.98
N THR A 276 -0.59 -11.07 11.15
CA THR A 276 -0.99 -9.69 11.42
C THR A 276 0.24 -8.87 11.77
N ILE A 277 0.49 -7.84 10.98
CA ILE A 277 1.67 -6.98 11.11
C ILE A 277 1.27 -5.55 11.44
N PHE A 278 2.18 -4.80 12.05
CA PHE A 278 2.13 -3.35 12.06
C PHE A 278 3.02 -2.78 10.96
N THR A 279 2.51 -1.79 10.25
CA THR A 279 3.36 -1.01 9.35
C THR A 279 4.16 0.01 10.16
N PRO A 280 5.35 0.39 9.69
CA PRO A 280 6.07 1.51 10.27
C PRO A 280 5.21 2.77 10.21
N ILE A 281 5.43 3.64 11.19
CA ILE A 281 4.78 4.92 11.24
C ILE A 281 5.30 5.77 10.09
N SER A 282 4.40 6.17 9.20
CA SER A 282 4.70 7.24 8.23
C SER A 282 4.57 8.58 8.95
N THR A 283 5.54 9.45 8.73
CA THR A 283 5.56 10.80 9.30
C THR A 283 5.57 11.80 8.16
N THR A 284 4.60 12.72 8.15
CA THR A 284 4.63 13.88 7.26
C THR A 284 4.73 15.15 8.10
N GLU A 285 5.47 16.14 7.58
CA GLU A 285 5.61 17.44 8.20
C GLU A 285 5.00 18.50 7.27
N ASP A 286 3.98 19.20 7.77
CA ASP A 286 3.41 20.35 7.08
C ASP A 286 3.85 21.63 7.80
N VAL A 287 4.51 22.51 7.07
CA VAL A 287 4.91 23.82 7.58
C VAL A 287 3.99 24.88 7.04
N ILE A 288 3.15 25.46 7.89
CA ILE A 288 2.30 26.60 7.54
C ILE A 288 3.02 27.86 7.98
N SER A 289 3.55 28.60 7.01
CA SER A 289 4.16 29.88 7.21
C SER A 289 3.14 30.98 6.91
N LEU A 290 2.80 31.80 7.90
CA LEU A 290 1.98 32.99 7.67
C LEU A 290 2.85 34.06 7.01
N SER A 291 2.39 34.61 5.89
CA SER A 291 3.07 35.74 5.25
C SER A 291 3.08 36.96 6.20
N GLU A 292 4.13 37.77 6.15
CA GLU A 292 4.27 38.99 6.97
C GLU A 292 3.10 39.99 6.76
N VAL A 293 2.44 39.93 5.62
CA VAL A 293 1.27 40.74 5.28
C VAL A 293 0.05 40.40 6.17
N VAL A 294 -0.15 39.13 6.47
CA VAL A 294 -1.23 38.71 7.38
C VAL A 294 -0.84 38.97 8.83
N ALA A 295 0.42 38.89 9.17
CA ALA A 295 0.93 39.18 10.51
C ALA A 295 0.81 40.68 10.85
N GLY A 296 0.81 41.59 9.89
CA GLY A 296 0.65 43.04 10.08
C GLY A 296 -0.76 43.51 10.46
N GLU A 297 -1.78 42.72 10.11
CA GLU A 297 -3.19 43.00 10.47
C GLU A 297 -3.61 42.36 11.79
N ILE A 298 -2.83 41.48 12.36
CA ILE A 298 -3.07 40.90 13.67
C ILE A 298 -2.61 41.93 14.70
N THR A 299 -3.58 42.62 15.31
CA THR A 299 -3.37 43.70 16.31
C THR A 299 -2.44 43.25 17.43
N SER A 300 -1.76 44.20 18.05
CA SER A 300 -0.80 44.05 19.15
C SER A 300 -1.30 43.25 20.37
N GLN A 301 -2.56 42.82 20.39
CA GLN A 301 -3.15 41.96 21.40
C GLN A 301 -3.22 40.48 21.03
N SER A 302 -2.84 40.12 19.80
CA SER A 302 -2.72 38.70 19.40
C SER A 302 -1.24 38.38 19.39
N PRO A 303 -0.64 38.01 20.51
CA PRO A 303 0.79 37.92 20.58
C PRO A 303 1.26 36.78 19.72
N GLN A 304 2.26 37.03 18.86
CA GLN A 304 3.28 36.07 18.46
C GLN A 304 2.81 34.64 18.06
N TYR A 305 1.51 34.45 17.90
CA TYR A 305 0.88 33.13 17.87
C TYR A 305 1.19 32.34 16.60
N PHE A 306 1.66 32.94 15.52
CA PHE A 306 1.65 32.24 14.24
C PHE A 306 2.80 32.59 13.30
N LYS A 307 4.03 32.71 13.82
CA LYS A 307 5.15 32.82 12.85
C LYS A 307 5.33 31.56 12.02
N ASN A 308 5.25 30.38 12.64
CA ASN A 308 5.27 29.11 11.94
C ASN A 308 4.42 28.09 12.72
N LYS A 309 3.56 27.39 12.02
CA LYS A 309 2.85 26.23 12.54
C LYS A 309 3.44 24.99 11.89
N PHE A 310 3.85 24.03 12.69
CA PHE A 310 4.31 22.73 12.24
C PHE A 310 3.27 21.69 12.61
N ASN A 311 2.76 20.97 11.63
CA ASN A 311 1.91 19.82 11.84
C ASN A 311 2.71 18.56 11.53
N TYR A 312 2.78 17.65 12.48
CA TYR A 312 3.33 16.33 12.26
C TYR A 312 2.18 15.34 12.25
N ASN A 313 2.00 14.69 11.12
CA ASN A 313 0.99 13.67 10.95
C ASN A 313 1.67 12.31 11.00
N TYR A 314 1.18 11.44 11.86
CA TYR A 314 1.69 10.09 12.05
C TYR A 314 0.61 9.11 11.63
N THR A 315 0.90 8.32 10.62
CA THR A 315 0.01 7.25 10.18
C THR A 315 0.64 5.91 10.48
N TYR A 316 -0.09 5.02 11.09
CA TYR A 316 0.30 3.62 11.25
C TYR A 316 -0.88 2.72 10.94
N SER A 317 -0.60 1.50 10.54
CA SER A 317 -1.65 0.56 10.18
C SER A 317 -1.36 -0.83 10.74
N LYS A 318 -2.44 -1.55 10.99
CA LYS A 318 -2.42 -2.99 11.26
C LYS A 318 -2.92 -3.70 10.01
N ILE A 319 -2.15 -4.63 9.49
CA ILE A 319 -2.48 -5.35 8.26
C ILE A 319 -2.60 -6.83 8.55
N GLU A 320 -3.74 -7.40 8.23
CA GLU A 320 -3.96 -8.85 8.21
C GLU A 320 -3.57 -9.39 6.84
N GLN A 321 -2.32 -9.80 6.69
CA GLN A 321 -1.75 -10.28 5.43
C GLN A 321 -1.78 -11.79 5.30
N TRP A 322 -1.59 -12.29 4.08
CA TRP A 322 -1.49 -13.70 3.75
C TRP A 322 -0.13 -14.04 3.17
N THR A 323 0.55 -15.00 3.76
CA THR A 323 1.85 -15.50 3.31
C THR A 323 1.66 -16.87 2.67
N LEU A 324 2.12 -17.05 1.43
CA LEU A 324 1.99 -18.31 0.70
C LEU A 324 2.72 -19.44 1.45
N SER A 325 2.04 -20.54 1.69
CA SER A 325 2.60 -21.67 2.41
C SER A 325 2.78 -22.92 1.57
N LYS A 326 1.92 -23.14 0.57
CA LYS A 326 1.97 -24.32 -0.28
C LYS A 326 1.25 -24.07 -1.61
N ILE A 327 1.78 -24.66 -2.67
CA ILE A 327 1.09 -24.83 -3.95
C ILE A 327 0.92 -26.32 -4.19
N SER A 328 -0.29 -26.74 -4.55
CA SER A 328 -0.61 -28.13 -4.88
C SER A 328 -1.10 -28.22 -6.32
N PHE A 329 -0.58 -29.17 -7.07
CA PHE A 329 -0.94 -29.44 -8.45
C PHE A 329 -0.85 -30.95 -8.74
N GLU A 330 -1.35 -31.42 -9.87
CA GLU A 330 -1.38 -32.85 -10.19
C GLU A 330 0.02 -33.51 -10.13
N GLY A 331 1.06 -32.80 -10.62
CA GLY A 331 2.44 -33.29 -10.63
C GLY A 331 3.17 -33.25 -9.27
N GLY A 332 2.56 -32.67 -8.22
CA GLY A 332 3.24 -32.59 -6.93
C GLY A 332 2.88 -31.38 -6.09
N THR A 333 3.82 -30.95 -5.26
CA THR A 333 3.65 -29.81 -4.35
C THR A 333 4.88 -28.94 -4.27
N VAL A 334 4.67 -27.64 -4.01
CA VAL A 334 5.72 -26.70 -3.63
C VAL A 334 5.40 -26.14 -2.27
N GLU A 335 6.27 -26.34 -1.29
CA GLU A 335 6.14 -25.87 0.08
C GLU A 335 7.07 -24.69 0.35
N PHE A 336 6.56 -23.64 0.99
CA PHE A 336 7.29 -22.43 1.35
C PHE A 336 7.49 -22.40 2.87
N ASN A 337 8.71 -22.73 3.32
CA ASN A 337 9.05 -22.76 4.72
C ASN A 337 9.54 -21.38 5.16
N THR A 338 9.25 -21.04 6.41
CA THR A 338 9.54 -19.73 6.96
C THR A 338 10.32 -19.80 8.25
N THR A 339 10.97 -18.70 8.60
CA THR A 339 11.63 -18.47 9.91
C THR A 339 11.36 -17.05 10.38
N ASP A 340 11.55 -16.81 11.67
CA ASP A 340 11.32 -15.50 12.28
C ASP A 340 12.19 -14.40 11.65
N ARG A 341 11.61 -13.18 11.55
CA ARG A 341 12.30 -11.95 11.18
C ARG A 341 12.17 -10.90 12.28
N GLU A 342 13.08 -9.90 12.25
CA GLU A 342 13.19 -8.93 13.33
C GLU A 342 12.82 -7.49 12.91
N ASP A 343 12.74 -7.20 11.62
CA ASP A 343 12.59 -5.86 11.07
C ASP A 343 11.14 -5.40 10.85
N ILE A 344 10.17 -6.23 11.16
CA ILE A 344 8.73 -5.89 11.16
C ILE A 344 8.10 -6.37 12.47
N GLU A 345 7.26 -5.53 13.05
CA GLU A 345 6.53 -5.84 14.27
C GLU A 345 5.29 -6.69 13.99
N SER A 346 5.11 -7.77 14.75
CA SER A 346 3.87 -8.53 14.76
C SER A 346 2.81 -7.84 15.62
N ALA A 347 1.60 -7.74 15.11
CA ALA A 347 0.45 -7.29 15.90
C ALA A 347 -0.10 -8.37 16.84
N GLU A 348 0.41 -9.61 16.74
CA GLU A 348 0.01 -10.74 17.56
C GLU A 348 1.01 -10.94 18.71
N SER A 349 0.52 -10.88 19.94
CA SER A 349 1.37 -11.02 21.13
C SER A 349 2.14 -12.35 21.13
N GLY A 350 3.46 -12.27 21.37
CA GLY A 350 4.35 -13.44 21.44
C GLY A 350 4.67 -14.10 20.10
N LYS A 351 4.20 -13.54 18.98
CA LYS A 351 4.54 -14.03 17.65
C LYS A 351 5.50 -13.09 16.93
N LYS A 352 6.31 -13.63 16.05
CA LYS A 352 7.16 -12.88 15.13
C LYS A 352 6.68 -13.04 13.70
N VAL A 353 6.88 -12.00 12.91
CA VAL A 353 6.63 -12.01 11.45
C VAL A 353 7.65 -12.94 10.80
N GLN A 354 7.25 -13.57 9.71
CA GLN A 354 8.03 -14.61 9.06
C GLN A 354 8.74 -14.10 7.81
N LYS A 355 9.93 -14.67 7.52
CA LYS A 355 10.64 -14.55 6.25
C LYS A 355 10.76 -15.91 5.59
N LEU A 356 10.81 -15.94 4.26
CA LEU A 356 10.99 -17.15 3.48
C LEU A 356 12.38 -17.75 3.74
N SER A 357 12.45 -19.01 4.16
CA SER A 357 13.72 -19.68 4.47
C SER A 357 14.09 -20.75 3.47
N SER A 358 13.10 -21.47 2.93
CA SER A 358 13.34 -22.45 1.88
C SER A 358 12.08 -22.71 1.05
N ILE A 359 12.30 -23.15 -0.19
CA ILE A 359 11.25 -23.59 -1.12
C ILE A 359 11.54 -25.06 -1.46
N LYS A 360 10.62 -25.94 -1.10
CA LYS A 360 10.76 -27.38 -1.29
C LYS A 360 9.76 -27.87 -2.34
N VAL A 361 10.26 -28.50 -3.38
CA VAL A 361 9.46 -29.10 -4.44
C VAL A 361 9.45 -30.61 -4.27
N SER A 362 8.26 -31.21 -4.29
CA SER A 362 8.06 -32.66 -4.20
C SER A 362 7.19 -33.14 -5.34
N ASP A 363 7.42 -34.37 -5.80
CA ASP A 363 6.59 -35.05 -6.80
C ASP A 363 5.23 -35.49 -6.22
N ALA A 364 4.37 -36.08 -7.05
CA ALA A 364 3.05 -36.59 -6.63
C ALA A 364 3.13 -37.75 -5.62
N ALA A 365 4.25 -38.46 -5.54
CA ALA A 365 4.51 -39.50 -4.56
C ALA A 365 5.06 -38.94 -3.22
N GLY A 366 5.33 -37.63 -3.13
CA GLY A 366 5.89 -36.97 -1.97
C GLY A 366 7.43 -36.98 -1.88
N ASN A 367 8.12 -37.50 -2.90
CA ASN A 367 9.58 -37.48 -2.93
C ASN A 367 10.08 -36.06 -3.23
N VAL A 368 11.09 -35.63 -2.48
CA VAL A 368 11.67 -34.30 -2.66
C VAL A 368 12.52 -34.27 -3.94
N ILE A 369 12.11 -33.45 -4.89
CA ILE A 369 12.83 -33.23 -6.16
C ILE A 369 13.96 -32.21 -5.94
N LYS A 370 13.63 -31.09 -5.23
CA LYS A 370 14.50 -29.94 -5.09
C LYS A 370 14.18 -29.18 -3.80
N THR A 371 15.21 -28.66 -3.16
CA THR A 371 15.06 -27.69 -2.07
C THR A 371 15.96 -26.49 -2.35
N THR A 372 15.34 -25.31 -2.47
CA THR A 372 16.08 -24.04 -2.61
C THR A 372 16.11 -23.36 -1.26
N MET A 373 17.31 -23.02 -0.77
CA MET A 373 17.54 -22.34 0.51
C MET A 373 17.80 -20.87 0.30
N LEU A 374 17.31 -20.04 1.24
CA LEU A 374 17.53 -18.59 1.26
C LEU A 374 18.22 -18.20 2.55
N GLU A 375 19.31 -17.44 2.46
CA GLU A 375 20.04 -16.87 3.59
C GLU A 375 19.90 -15.34 3.57
N TYR A 376 19.87 -14.74 4.76
CA TYR A 376 19.60 -13.31 4.91
C TYR A 376 20.64 -12.63 5.79
N LYS A 377 20.75 -11.30 5.64
CA LYS A 377 21.44 -10.39 6.55
C LYS A 377 20.56 -9.17 6.78
N TYR A 378 20.88 -8.36 7.78
CA TYR A 378 20.19 -7.12 8.04
C TYR A 378 21.08 -5.93 7.72
N LEU A 379 20.52 -4.93 7.03
CA LEU A 379 21.08 -3.60 6.97
C LEU A 379 20.61 -2.84 8.20
N LEU A 380 21.53 -2.58 9.14
CA LEU A 380 21.23 -1.92 10.38
C LEU A 380 20.98 -0.44 10.16
N SER A 381 19.96 0.12 10.80
CA SER A 381 19.76 1.55 10.81
C SER A 381 20.87 2.22 11.60
N GLY A 382 21.35 3.39 11.13
CA GLY A 382 22.41 4.13 11.82
C GLY A 382 21.99 4.80 13.14
N ALA A 383 20.76 4.59 13.60
CA ALA A 383 20.22 5.17 14.83
C ALA A 383 20.59 4.32 16.04
N ALA A 384 21.40 4.85 16.93
CA ALA A 384 21.84 4.19 18.17
C ALA A 384 20.72 3.94 19.22
N THR A 385 19.45 4.18 18.87
CA THR A 385 18.34 4.25 19.83
C THR A 385 17.16 3.33 19.52
N THR A 386 17.18 2.55 18.44
CA THR A 386 16.09 1.60 18.18
C THR A 386 16.37 0.28 18.90
N THR A 387 15.77 0.11 20.04
CA THR A 387 15.90 -1.10 20.87
C THR A 387 15.22 -2.33 20.25
N ASN A 388 14.48 -2.16 19.15
CA ASN A 388 13.57 -3.20 18.65
C ASN A 388 13.89 -3.73 17.25
N GLY A 389 14.91 -3.22 16.53
CA GLY A 389 15.27 -3.72 15.19
C GLY A 389 14.31 -3.33 14.06
N TYR A 390 13.19 -2.66 14.34
CA TYR A 390 12.16 -2.36 13.33
C TYR A 390 12.58 -1.33 12.27
N ASP A 391 13.64 -0.57 12.52
CA ASP A 391 14.25 0.32 11.53
C ASP A 391 15.28 -0.38 10.62
N ASP A 392 15.62 -1.63 10.93
CA ASP A 392 16.52 -2.45 10.12
C ASP A 392 15.80 -2.95 8.86
N ARG A 393 16.55 -3.43 7.89
CA ARG A 393 16.02 -3.90 6.62
C ARG A 393 16.56 -5.30 6.30
N LEU A 394 15.63 -6.22 6.03
CA LEU A 394 15.96 -7.60 5.65
C LEU A 394 16.54 -7.63 4.25
N LEU A 395 17.75 -8.14 4.08
CA LEU A 395 18.43 -8.31 2.78
C LEU A 395 18.63 -9.79 2.48
N LEU A 396 18.24 -10.23 1.29
CA LEU A 396 18.55 -11.56 0.80
C LEU A 396 20.05 -11.65 0.45
N SER A 397 20.79 -12.53 1.10
CA SER A 397 22.25 -12.62 0.91
C SER A 397 22.68 -13.78 0.03
N LYS A 398 21.97 -14.91 0.07
CA LYS A 398 22.23 -16.07 -0.78
C LYS A 398 20.96 -16.81 -1.14
N VAL A 399 20.98 -17.40 -2.32
CA VAL A 399 20.02 -18.41 -2.78
C VAL A 399 20.83 -19.58 -3.35
N TYR A 400 20.49 -20.81 -2.96
CA TYR A 400 21.15 -21.99 -3.49
C TYR A 400 20.26 -23.23 -3.37
N ASP A 401 20.49 -24.17 -4.27
CA ASP A 401 19.81 -25.47 -4.26
C ASP A 401 20.58 -26.49 -3.42
N VAL A 402 19.85 -27.38 -2.76
CA VAL A 402 20.39 -28.46 -1.94
C VAL A 402 19.87 -29.80 -2.45
N ALA A 403 20.80 -30.71 -2.70
CA ALA A 403 20.50 -32.11 -2.99
C ALA A 403 21.42 -32.99 -2.12
N GLY A 404 20.84 -33.56 -1.06
CA GLY A 404 21.61 -34.24 -0.02
C GLY A 404 22.57 -33.28 0.69
N SER A 405 23.89 -33.55 0.63
CA SER A 405 24.93 -32.67 1.20
C SER A 405 25.52 -31.66 0.21
N LYS A 406 25.12 -31.72 -1.06
CA LYS A 406 25.68 -30.86 -2.11
C LYS A 406 24.85 -29.59 -2.29
N LYS A 407 25.55 -28.44 -2.37
CA LYS A 407 25.00 -27.16 -2.79
C LYS A 407 25.27 -26.92 -4.27
N SER A 408 24.29 -26.42 -4.98
CA SER A 408 24.38 -26.05 -6.40
C SER A 408 23.64 -24.77 -6.69
N ASN A 409 23.79 -24.19 -7.86
CA ASN A 409 23.11 -22.97 -8.30
C ASN A 409 23.20 -21.86 -7.24
N VAL A 410 24.43 -21.55 -6.77
CA VAL A 410 24.64 -20.57 -5.71
C VAL A 410 24.65 -19.17 -6.29
N TYR A 411 23.67 -18.36 -5.88
CA TYR A 411 23.60 -16.93 -6.11
C TYR A 411 23.99 -16.21 -4.82
N THR A 412 24.95 -15.29 -4.90
CA THR A 412 25.36 -14.46 -3.76
C THR A 412 25.09 -13.00 -4.10
N MET A 413 24.45 -12.27 -3.19
CA MET A 413 24.10 -10.87 -3.33
C MET A 413 24.98 -10.04 -2.43
N ASP A 414 25.71 -9.10 -3.01
CA ASP A 414 26.47 -8.09 -2.30
C ASP A 414 25.75 -6.74 -2.42
N TYR A 415 25.58 -6.09 -1.29
CA TYR A 415 24.91 -4.81 -1.17
C TYR A 415 25.87 -3.74 -0.68
N ASN A 416 25.66 -2.51 -1.16
CA ASN A 416 26.28 -1.38 -0.52
C ASN A 416 25.68 -1.20 0.87
N MET A 417 26.47 -1.53 1.90
CA MET A 417 26.05 -1.44 3.31
C MET A 417 26.19 -0.02 3.87
N GLY A 418 26.05 1.01 3.03
CA GLY A 418 25.98 2.41 3.46
C GLY A 418 24.85 2.61 4.47
N LYS A 419 25.08 3.49 5.43
CA LYS A 419 24.07 3.77 6.47
C LYS A 419 22.86 4.46 5.86
N LEU A 420 21.68 3.86 5.99
CA LEU A 420 20.41 4.51 5.76
C LEU A 420 19.84 5.02 7.08
N PRO A 421 19.10 6.13 7.07
CA PRO A 421 18.42 6.61 8.27
C PRO A 421 17.30 5.65 8.69
N PRO A 422 16.71 5.81 9.89
CA PRO A 422 15.48 5.11 10.28
C PRO A 422 14.39 5.27 9.23
N LYS A 423 13.52 4.25 9.07
CA LYS A 423 12.45 4.22 8.06
C LYS A 423 11.50 5.43 8.12
N ARG A 424 11.33 6.03 9.29
CA ARG A 424 10.50 7.24 9.55
C ARG A 424 11.26 8.56 9.50
N SER A 425 12.49 8.57 8.97
CA SER A 425 13.27 9.80 8.82
C SER A 425 12.67 10.74 7.79
N LEU A 426 12.62 12.03 8.11
CA LEU A 426 12.25 13.10 7.18
C LEU A 426 13.40 13.52 6.25
N SER A 427 14.59 12.90 6.37
CA SER A 427 15.75 13.17 5.51
C SER A 427 15.61 12.49 4.15
N VAL A 428 14.56 12.86 3.42
CA VAL A 428 14.19 12.30 2.12
C VAL A 428 14.08 13.39 1.07
N ASP A 429 14.27 13.02 -0.19
CA ASP A 429 13.94 13.85 -1.35
C ASP A 429 12.45 13.69 -1.75
N ALA A 430 12.05 14.37 -2.83
CA ALA A 430 10.68 14.32 -3.33
C ALA A 430 10.21 12.92 -3.78
N TRP A 431 11.14 11.99 -4.01
CA TRP A 431 10.86 10.60 -4.41
C TRP A 431 10.98 9.60 -3.26
N GLY A 432 11.33 10.08 -2.04
CA GLY A 432 11.49 9.26 -0.84
C GLY A 432 12.87 8.63 -0.69
N PHE A 433 13.87 9.01 -1.49
CA PHE A 433 15.26 8.57 -1.32
C PHE A 433 15.99 9.39 -0.28
N TYR A 434 16.99 8.77 0.36
CA TYR A 434 17.82 9.49 1.34
C TYR A 434 18.58 10.64 0.69
N ASN A 435 18.36 11.87 1.18
CA ASN A 435 18.96 13.09 0.63
C ASN A 435 20.33 13.44 1.22
N GLY A 436 20.90 12.58 2.08
CA GLY A 436 22.18 12.81 2.73
C GLY A 436 22.16 13.84 3.87
N ALA A 437 21.01 14.46 4.16
CA ALA A 437 20.90 15.36 5.29
C ALA A 437 21.02 14.58 6.61
N SER A 438 21.66 15.18 7.61
CA SER A 438 21.55 14.65 8.97
C SER A 438 20.08 14.62 9.34
N PRO A 439 19.58 13.54 9.95
CA PRO A 439 18.21 13.53 10.44
C PRO A 439 18.05 14.79 11.28
N MET A 440 17.11 15.66 10.91
CA MET A 440 16.77 16.78 11.75
C MET A 440 16.49 16.19 13.11
N THR A 441 17.35 16.43 14.04
CA THR A 441 17.11 16.23 15.45
C THR A 441 16.08 17.28 15.88
N THR A 442 14.88 17.22 15.32
CA THR A 442 13.73 17.65 16.08
C THR A 442 13.76 16.74 17.28
N SER A 443 14.10 17.31 18.40
CA SER A 443 14.16 16.63 19.70
C SER A 443 12.77 16.20 20.19
N LEU A 444 11.90 15.85 19.30
CA LEU A 444 10.71 15.08 19.53
C LEU A 444 11.14 13.66 19.88
N LYS A 445 11.56 13.51 21.12
CA LYS A 445 11.52 12.24 21.82
C LYS A 445 10.04 11.88 21.99
N ILE A 446 9.41 11.49 20.89
CA ILE A 446 8.13 10.82 20.99
C ILE A 446 8.47 9.46 21.58
N SER A 447 8.26 9.35 22.88
CA SER A 447 8.45 8.07 23.57
C SER A 447 7.54 7.04 22.90
N PRO A 448 8.05 5.86 22.54
CA PRO A 448 7.20 4.75 22.08
C PRO A 448 6.00 4.48 23.01
N SER A 449 6.13 4.80 24.29
CA SER A 449 5.04 4.71 25.29
C SER A 449 3.84 5.61 24.99
N ILE A 450 3.97 6.66 24.18
CA ILE A 450 2.82 7.47 23.74
C ILE A 450 2.01 6.71 22.68
N TYR A 451 2.64 5.90 21.86
CA TYR A 451 1.98 5.11 20.83
C TYR A 451 1.30 3.86 21.38
N TRP A 452 1.75 3.36 22.53
CA TRP A 452 1.35 2.09 23.11
C TRP A 452 0.64 2.25 24.47
N SER A 453 0.10 3.44 24.78
CA SER A 453 -0.79 3.54 25.94
C SER A 453 -1.98 2.59 25.69
N GLU A 454 -2.37 1.82 26.71
CA GLU A 454 -3.48 0.85 26.62
C GLU A 454 -4.79 1.47 26.12
N SER A 455 -4.92 2.80 26.20
CA SER A 455 -6.04 3.57 25.65
C SER A 455 -6.09 3.63 24.12
N ILE A 456 -4.99 3.30 23.40
CA ILE A 456 -4.90 3.30 21.94
C ILE A 456 -4.96 1.87 21.39
N ARG A 457 -4.74 0.86 22.22
CA ARG A 457 -4.98 -0.52 21.80
C ARG A 457 -6.48 -0.72 21.61
N PRO A 458 -6.93 -1.19 20.44
CA PRO A 458 -8.32 -1.61 20.33
C PRO A 458 -8.57 -2.62 21.46
N SER A 459 -9.54 -2.31 22.31
CA SER A 459 -9.98 -3.26 23.33
C SER A 459 -10.49 -4.50 22.60
N GLY A 460 -9.66 -5.55 22.54
CA GLY A 460 -10.09 -6.84 22.09
C GLY A 460 -11.26 -7.26 22.96
N LYS A 461 -12.44 -7.23 22.43
CA LYS A 461 -13.56 -7.92 23.04
C LYS A 461 -13.22 -9.40 23.02
N THR A 462 -12.74 -9.89 24.17
CA THR A 462 -12.86 -11.30 24.49
C THR A 462 -14.33 -11.61 24.70
N SER A 463 -14.91 -12.39 23.85
CA SER A 463 -16.08 -13.23 24.13
C SER A 463 -15.92 -14.51 23.36
#